data_bdc46cc804db9dec7fa7d508f6137372
#
_entry.id   bdc46cc804db9dec7fa7d508f6137372
#
_cell.length_a   1.000
_cell.length_b   1.000
_cell.length_c   1.000
_cell.angle_alpha   90.00
_cell.angle_beta   90.00
_cell.angle_gamma   90.00
#
_symmetry.space_group_name_H-M   'P 1'
#
loop_
_entity.id
_entity.type
_entity.pdbx_description
1 polymer ?
#
loop_
_entity_poly.entity_id
_entity_poly.type
_entity_poly.pdbx_seq_one_letter_code
_entity_poly.pdbx_strand_id
1 'polypeptide(L)'
;PAKAPDLPACEARPFAYGDFELARQALSGVDVLFMVSAAESPTREQEHLTLVQAASEAGVKHMVYLSFAQAALDSTFTLARTHAVTENAIRQTNMRYTFLRDNFYSEMMATIANADGIIAGPADDGRVACVSQRDVAQAAANVIADIPCGNHRHDNQTYTLTGSQSLSFAEIAAVLTEITGKPHRYHNETLEEAFASRKAAYPDTPDWQIEAWVSTYTAIAKGELAAVSDDLSQLLGRAPLNFEDVVKAQYAK
;
A
#
# COMPACT_ATOMS: atom_id res chain seq x y z
N PRO A 1 10.49 20.85 -6.55
CA PRO A 1 9.17 20.44 -6.07
C PRO A 1 8.01 20.92 -6.94
N ALA A 2 8.11 20.82 -8.27
CA ALA A 2 7.02 21.18 -9.17
C ALA A 2 5.71 20.35 -8.96
N LYS A 3 5.76 19.35 -8.08
CA LYS A 3 4.64 18.46 -7.72
C LYS A 3 4.22 18.56 -6.25
N ALA A 4 4.83 19.44 -5.46
CA ALA A 4 4.42 19.61 -4.07
C ALA A 4 3.02 20.25 -4.03
N PRO A 5 2.09 19.70 -3.23
CA PRO A 5 0.80 20.35 -3.03
C PRO A 5 0.99 21.67 -2.27
N ASP A 6 0.19 22.67 -2.62
CA ASP A 6 0.12 23.92 -1.86
C ASP A 6 -0.76 23.67 -0.62
N LEU A 7 -0.12 23.36 0.50
CA LEU A 7 -0.78 23.09 1.77
C LEU A 7 -0.47 24.20 2.77
N PRO A 8 -1.49 24.74 3.48
CA PRO A 8 -1.27 25.76 4.50
C PRO A 8 -0.33 25.28 5.58
N ALA A 9 0.60 26.13 6.01
CA ALA A 9 1.60 25.85 7.04
C ALA A 9 2.55 24.68 6.74
N CYS A 10 2.72 24.31 5.48
CA CYS A 10 3.65 23.28 5.03
C CYS A 10 4.81 23.90 4.25
N GLU A 11 6.02 23.42 4.51
CA GLU A 11 7.21 23.77 3.75
C GLU A 11 7.55 22.63 2.76
N ALA A 12 7.62 22.95 1.48
CA ALA A 12 8.09 22.01 0.47
C ALA A 12 9.61 22.06 0.37
N ARG A 13 10.28 20.92 0.59
CA ARG A 13 11.71 20.77 0.49
C ARG A 13 12.09 19.91 -0.72
N PRO A 14 13.18 20.21 -1.44
CA PRO A 14 13.73 19.30 -2.44
C PRO A 14 14.05 17.95 -1.81
N PHE A 15 13.64 16.87 -2.47
CA PHE A 15 13.77 15.52 -1.92
C PHE A 15 13.88 14.48 -3.03
N ALA A 16 14.73 13.47 -2.83
CA ALA A 16 14.79 12.26 -3.65
C ALA A 16 15.19 11.07 -2.78
N TYR A 17 14.53 9.92 -2.96
CA TYR A 17 14.77 8.71 -2.17
C TYR A 17 16.20 8.18 -2.32
N GLY A 18 16.76 8.20 -3.54
CA GLY A 18 18.08 7.65 -3.85
C GLY A 18 19.23 8.62 -3.65
N ASP A 19 18.97 9.88 -3.27
CA ASP A 19 20.01 10.89 -3.00
C ASP A 19 20.14 11.10 -1.48
N PHE A 20 21.17 10.48 -0.91
CA PHE A 20 21.42 10.51 0.53
C PHE A 20 21.57 11.92 1.10
N GLU A 21 22.39 12.77 0.47
CA GLU A 21 22.65 14.12 0.98
C GLU A 21 21.43 15.03 0.87
N LEU A 22 20.70 14.93 -0.25
CA LEU A 22 19.48 15.69 -0.45
C LEU A 22 18.40 15.25 0.54
N ALA A 23 18.22 13.94 0.75
CA ALA A 23 17.28 13.40 1.72
C ALA A 23 17.64 13.82 3.15
N ARG A 24 18.91 13.69 3.54
CA ARG A 24 19.41 14.10 4.87
C ARG A 24 19.21 15.60 5.14
N GLN A 25 19.47 16.45 4.15
CA GLN A 25 19.23 17.90 4.26
C GLN A 25 17.72 18.21 4.40
N ALA A 26 16.88 17.55 3.58
CA ALA A 26 15.44 17.74 3.64
C ALA A 26 14.85 17.33 5.00
N LEU A 27 15.45 16.34 5.66
CA LEU A 27 15.02 15.81 6.96
C LEU A 27 15.64 16.52 8.15
N SER A 28 16.49 17.54 7.96
CA SER A 28 17.07 18.31 9.06
C SER A 28 15.99 18.97 9.90
N GLY A 29 16.01 18.68 11.22
CA GLY A 29 15.05 19.21 12.19
C GLY A 29 13.70 18.49 12.17
N VAL A 30 13.57 17.36 11.49
CA VAL A 30 12.36 16.53 11.45
C VAL A 30 12.42 15.53 12.61
N ASP A 31 11.49 15.59 13.54
CA ASP A 31 11.38 14.62 14.64
C ASP A 31 10.62 13.35 14.23
N VAL A 32 9.55 13.48 13.43
CA VAL A 32 8.71 12.38 12.97
C VAL A 32 8.65 12.37 11.44
N LEU A 33 9.02 11.27 10.82
CA LEU A 33 8.94 11.07 9.38
C LEU A 33 7.81 10.08 9.05
N PHE A 34 6.85 10.51 8.22
CA PHE A 34 5.93 9.59 7.55
C PHE A 34 6.50 9.22 6.18
N MET A 35 6.90 7.96 6.04
CA MET A 35 7.46 7.42 4.81
C MET A 35 6.42 6.61 4.05
N VAL A 36 6.11 7.02 2.82
CA VAL A 36 5.39 6.22 1.83
C VAL A 36 6.42 5.58 0.90
N SER A 37 6.17 4.40 0.37
CA SER A 37 7.15 3.74 -0.51
C SER A 37 7.42 4.52 -1.80
N ALA A 38 8.64 4.42 -2.32
CA ALA A 38 9.02 4.94 -3.62
C ALA A 38 8.25 4.22 -4.75
N ALA A 39 8.25 4.80 -5.95
CA ALA A 39 7.66 4.20 -7.13
C ALA A 39 8.24 2.81 -7.42
N GLU A 40 7.46 1.98 -8.11
CA GLU A 40 7.94 0.69 -8.60
C GLU A 40 9.13 0.89 -9.56
N SER A 41 10.29 0.39 -9.15
CA SER A 41 11.52 0.46 -9.94
C SER A 41 12.48 -0.66 -9.51
N PRO A 42 13.45 -1.03 -10.36
CA PRO A 42 14.51 -1.98 -9.96
C PRO A 42 15.40 -1.47 -8.83
N THR A 43 15.43 -0.16 -8.60
CA THR A 43 16.24 0.51 -7.58
C THR A 43 15.46 0.83 -6.30
N ARG A 44 14.16 0.52 -6.25
CA ARG A 44 13.27 0.87 -5.14
C ARG A 44 13.81 0.43 -3.77
N GLU A 45 14.35 -0.77 -3.69
CA GLU A 45 14.94 -1.27 -2.45
C GLU A 45 16.10 -0.40 -1.99
N GLN A 46 17.05 -0.12 -2.90
CA GLN A 46 18.19 0.74 -2.59
C GLN A 46 17.78 2.17 -2.25
N GLU A 47 16.76 2.70 -2.91
CA GLU A 47 16.18 4.01 -2.63
C GLU A 47 15.61 4.06 -1.20
N HIS A 48 14.89 3.04 -0.78
CA HIS A 48 14.37 2.94 0.58
C HIS A 48 15.49 2.86 1.62
N LEU A 49 16.50 2.01 1.39
CA LEU A 49 17.64 1.89 2.30
C LEU A 49 18.41 3.21 2.45
N THR A 50 18.60 3.92 1.35
CA THR A 50 19.25 5.24 1.34
C THR A 50 18.44 6.25 2.18
N LEU A 51 17.11 6.27 2.03
CA LEU A 51 16.26 7.16 2.82
C LEU A 51 16.28 6.81 4.31
N VAL A 52 16.22 5.53 4.66
CA VAL A 52 16.27 5.07 6.07
C VAL A 52 17.58 5.50 6.72
N GLN A 53 18.70 5.34 6.03
CA GLN A 53 19.99 5.80 6.51
C GLN A 53 20.01 7.32 6.66
N ALA A 54 19.57 8.08 5.66
CA ALA A 54 19.52 9.53 5.70
C ALA A 54 18.66 10.06 6.85
N ALA A 55 17.52 9.43 7.11
CA ALA A 55 16.63 9.78 8.21
C ALA A 55 17.28 9.55 9.58
N SER A 56 17.96 8.40 9.75
CA SER A 56 18.70 8.10 10.98
C SER A 56 19.83 9.11 11.24
N GLU A 57 20.59 9.47 10.21
CA GLU A 57 21.70 10.43 10.33
C GLU A 57 21.21 11.88 10.46
N ALA A 58 20.04 12.23 9.93
CA ALA A 58 19.40 13.52 10.15
C ALA A 58 18.84 13.70 11.57
N GLY A 59 18.78 12.62 12.37
CA GLY A 59 18.31 12.67 13.74
C GLY A 59 16.78 12.54 13.89
N VAL A 60 16.10 11.94 12.88
CA VAL A 60 14.69 11.57 12.99
C VAL A 60 14.51 10.64 14.19
N LYS A 61 13.53 10.92 15.05
CA LYS A 61 13.30 10.16 16.27
C LYS A 61 12.31 9.02 16.10
N HIS A 62 11.34 9.20 15.18
CA HIS A 62 10.30 8.21 14.94
C HIS A 62 9.97 8.14 13.44
N MET A 63 9.98 6.94 12.89
CA MET A 63 9.56 6.69 11.51
C MET A 63 8.23 5.96 11.49
N VAL A 64 7.19 6.60 10.94
CA VAL A 64 5.93 5.95 10.59
C VAL A 64 6.05 5.51 9.14
N TYR A 65 6.06 4.20 8.89
CA TYR A 65 6.25 3.65 7.55
C TYR A 65 4.97 2.99 7.07
N LEU A 66 4.46 3.46 5.92
CA LEU A 66 3.38 2.81 5.20
C LEU A 66 3.95 1.59 4.48
N SER A 67 3.84 0.46 5.16
CA SER A 67 4.29 -0.85 4.74
C SER A 67 3.14 -1.62 4.05
N PHE A 68 3.31 -2.91 3.81
CA PHE A 68 2.31 -3.73 3.16
C PHE A 68 1.97 -4.99 3.98
N ALA A 69 0.72 -5.43 3.93
CA ALA A 69 0.31 -6.72 4.49
C ALA A 69 1.21 -7.83 3.93
N GLN A 70 1.55 -8.81 4.76
CA GLN A 70 2.49 -9.88 4.38
C GLN A 70 3.88 -9.39 3.92
N ALA A 71 4.37 -8.27 4.46
CA ALA A 71 5.77 -7.86 4.28
C ALA A 71 6.70 -8.94 4.86
N ALA A 72 7.16 -9.84 4.00
CA ALA A 72 8.08 -10.94 4.28
C ALA A 72 9.06 -11.10 3.11
N LEU A 73 10.28 -11.58 3.40
CA LEU A 73 11.32 -11.73 2.37
C LEU A 73 10.97 -12.78 1.32
N ASP A 74 10.11 -13.71 1.66
CA ASP A 74 9.60 -14.81 0.83
C ASP A 74 8.14 -14.64 0.39
N SER A 75 7.56 -13.45 0.59
CA SER A 75 6.19 -13.14 0.17
C SER A 75 5.95 -13.53 -1.29
N THR A 76 4.78 -14.10 -1.59
CA THR A 76 4.39 -14.39 -2.97
C THR A 76 4.27 -13.10 -3.78
N PHE A 77 3.67 -12.06 -3.22
CA PHE A 77 3.65 -10.74 -3.84
C PHE A 77 5.06 -10.12 -3.80
N THR A 78 5.71 -10.03 -4.96
CA THR A 78 7.14 -9.70 -5.03
C THR A 78 7.47 -8.31 -4.48
N LEU A 79 6.57 -7.32 -4.64
CA LEU A 79 6.79 -5.97 -4.10
C LEU A 79 6.68 -5.90 -2.56
N ALA A 80 6.00 -6.86 -1.92
CA ALA A 80 5.97 -6.95 -0.46
C ALA A 80 7.35 -7.27 0.14
N ARG A 81 8.24 -7.90 -0.63
CA ARG A 81 9.61 -8.21 -0.20
C ARG A 81 10.43 -6.95 0.08
N THR A 82 10.28 -5.91 -0.76
CA THR A 82 10.93 -4.60 -0.52
C THR A 82 10.43 -3.96 0.77
N HIS A 83 9.14 -4.11 1.10
CA HIS A 83 8.62 -3.63 2.38
C HIS A 83 9.28 -4.35 3.56
N ALA A 84 9.47 -5.67 3.48
CA ALA A 84 10.17 -6.44 4.52
C ALA A 84 11.63 -5.98 4.71
N VAL A 85 12.37 -5.77 3.61
CA VAL A 85 13.74 -5.25 3.65
C VAL A 85 13.76 -3.87 4.33
N THR A 86 12.82 -2.99 3.97
CA THR A 86 12.70 -1.64 4.54
C THR A 86 12.40 -1.68 6.04
N GLU A 87 11.42 -2.48 6.47
CA GLU A 87 11.12 -2.67 7.90
C GLU A 87 12.33 -3.17 8.68
N ASN A 88 13.06 -4.14 8.12
CA ASN A 88 14.27 -4.66 8.75
C ASN A 88 15.37 -3.59 8.88
N ALA A 89 15.56 -2.77 7.84
CA ALA A 89 16.50 -1.66 7.90
C ALA A 89 16.12 -0.62 8.96
N ILE A 90 14.84 -0.26 9.06
CA ILE A 90 14.34 0.67 10.09
C ILE A 90 14.58 0.11 11.49
N ARG A 91 14.28 -1.18 11.74
CA ARG A 91 14.52 -1.84 13.04
C ARG A 91 15.98 -1.86 13.46
N GLN A 92 16.93 -1.78 12.52
CA GLN A 92 18.36 -1.73 12.81
C GLN A 92 18.86 -0.33 13.18
N THR A 93 18.03 0.70 13.08
CA THR A 93 18.37 2.05 13.50
C THR A 93 18.01 2.29 14.97
N ASN A 94 18.41 3.45 15.49
CA ASN A 94 17.97 3.91 16.83
C ASN A 94 16.63 4.66 16.80
N MET A 95 16.00 4.81 15.63
CA MET A 95 14.67 5.42 15.52
C MET A 95 13.61 4.51 16.13
N ARG A 96 12.64 5.09 16.82
CA ARG A 96 11.37 4.40 17.07
C ARG A 96 10.63 4.25 15.76
N TYR A 97 9.77 3.24 15.64
CA TYR A 97 9.01 3.03 14.42
C TYR A 97 7.55 2.68 14.70
N THR A 98 6.73 2.94 13.71
CA THR A 98 5.37 2.39 13.59
C THR A 98 5.19 1.93 12.16
N PHE A 99 4.91 0.64 11.95
CA PHE A 99 4.60 0.10 10.64
C PHE A 99 3.09 0.02 10.46
N LEU A 100 2.61 0.65 9.42
CA LEU A 100 1.22 0.60 8.98
C LEU A 100 1.19 -0.29 7.75
N ARG A 101 0.93 -1.59 7.94
CA ARG A 101 0.86 -2.58 6.87
C ARG A 101 -0.52 -2.55 6.26
N ASP A 102 -0.69 -1.75 5.20
CA ASP A 102 -1.94 -1.73 4.44
C ASP A 102 -2.08 -2.95 3.52
N ASN A 103 -3.30 -3.18 3.05
CA ASN A 103 -3.63 -4.15 2.03
C ASN A 103 -3.94 -3.41 0.71
N PHE A 104 -4.26 -4.13 -0.35
CA PHE A 104 -4.67 -3.51 -1.60
C PHE A 104 -5.83 -2.55 -1.42
N TYR A 105 -5.78 -1.43 -2.13
CA TYR A 105 -6.76 -0.36 -1.96
C TYR A 105 -8.10 -0.69 -2.63
N SER A 106 -9.17 -0.43 -1.90
CA SER A 106 -10.54 -0.58 -2.40
C SER A 106 -10.79 0.28 -3.65
N GLU A 107 -10.19 1.47 -3.72
CA GLU A 107 -10.27 2.38 -4.86
C GLU A 107 -9.62 1.78 -6.12
N MET A 108 -8.51 1.05 -5.97
CA MET A 108 -7.86 0.32 -7.05
C MET A 108 -8.76 -0.85 -7.51
N MET A 109 -9.29 -1.61 -6.57
CA MET A 109 -10.19 -2.74 -6.88
C MET A 109 -11.49 -2.27 -7.56
N ALA A 110 -11.97 -1.07 -7.24
CA ALA A 110 -13.14 -0.48 -7.89
C ALA A 110 -12.92 -0.15 -9.38
N THR A 111 -11.67 -0.04 -9.83
CA THR A 111 -11.30 0.30 -11.23
C THR A 111 -10.50 -0.79 -11.93
N ILE A 112 -10.40 -1.97 -11.32
CA ILE A 112 -9.55 -3.06 -11.83
C ILE A 112 -10.10 -3.74 -13.09
N ALA A 113 -11.41 -3.64 -13.34
CA ALA A 113 -12.04 -4.21 -14.53
C ALA A 113 -11.64 -3.44 -15.80
N ASN A 114 -11.43 -4.17 -16.89
CA ASN A 114 -11.21 -3.57 -18.21
C ASN A 114 -12.49 -2.92 -18.77
N ALA A 115 -12.40 -2.36 -19.97
CA ALA A 115 -13.52 -1.67 -20.65
C ALA A 115 -14.76 -2.55 -20.86
N ASP A 116 -14.57 -3.87 -20.95
CA ASP A 116 -15.64 -4.87 -21.12
C ASP A 116 -16.21 -5.36 -19.78
N GLY A 117 -15.80 -4.78 -18.65
CA GLY A 117 -16.22 -5.16 -17.31
C GLY A 117 -15.57 -6.47 -16.82
N ILE A 118 -14.43 -6.87 -17.39
CA ILE A 118 -13.76 -8.12 -17.00
C ILE A 118 -12.63 -7.83 -16.04
N ILE A 119 -12.66 -8.48 -14.88
CA ILE A 119 -11.53 -8.59 -13.95
C ILE A 119 -10.82 -9.90 -14.30
N ALA A 120 -9.60 -9.86 -14.81
CA ALA A 120 -8.86 -11.04 -15.23
C ALA A 120 -7.59 -11.24 -14.40
N GLY A 121 -7.32 -12.47 -13.97
CA GLY A 121 -6.12 -12.83 -13.22
C GLY A 121 -6.19 -14.22 -12.60
N PRO A 122 -5.04 -14.80 -12.21
CA PRO A 122 -4.94 -16.15 -11.66
C PRO A 122 -5.12 -16.13 -10.12
N ALA A 123 -6.31 -15.75 -9.64
CA ALA A 123 -6.59 -15.65 -8.21
C ALA A 123 -7.51 -16.77 -7.70
N ASP A 124 -7.99 -17.66 -8.57
CA ASP A 124 -8.95 -18.70 -8.22
C ASP A 124 -10.14 -18.13 -7.40
N ASP A 125 -10.50 -18.78 -6.30
CA ASP A 125 -11.49 -18.30 -5.33
C ASP A 125 -10.82 -17.54 -4.16
N GLY A 126 -9.56 -17.11 -4.34
CA GLY A 126 -8.81 -16.38 -3.33
C GLY A 126 -9.49 -15.06 -2.96
N ARG A 127 -9.21 -14.62 -1.74
CA ARG A 127 -9.89 -13.45 -1.13
C ARG A 127 -8.88 -12.39 -0.73
N VAL A 128 -9.31 -11.14 -0.75
CA VAL A 128 -8.51 -9.98 -0.34
C VAL A 128 -9.31 -9.08 0.60
N ALA A 129 -8.71 -8.70 1.72
CA ALA A 129 -9.29 -7.74 2.65
C ALA A 129 -8.88 -6.31 2.27
N CYS A 130 -9.41 -5.83 1.12
CA CYS A 130 -9.06 -4.49 0.61
C CYS A 130 -9.48 -3.39 1.58
N VAL A 131 -8.70 -2.30 1.57
CA VAL A 131 -8.83 -1.17 2.50
C VAL A 131 -9.00 0.15 1.75
N SER A 132 -9.80 1.07 2.28
CA SER A 132 -9.91 2.42 1.71
C SER A 132 -8.66 3.24 1.96
N GLN A 133 -8.15 3.91 0.91
CA GLN A 133 -7.05 4.89 1.02
C GLN A 133 -7.38 6.00 2.03
N ARG A 134 -8.64 6.42 2.08
CA ARG A 134 -9.11 7.43 3.03
C ARG A 134 -8.95 6.98 4.48
N ASP A 135 -9.28 5.74 4.78
CA ASP A 135 -9.16 5.18 6.13
C ASP A 135 -7.70 4.98 6.51
N VAL A 136 -6.86 4.50 5.59
CA VAL A 136 -5.41 4.39 5.80
C VAL A 136 -4.79 5.75 6.08
N ALA A 137 -5.14 6.79 5.30
CA ALA A 137 -4.64 8.14 5.51
C ALA A 137 -5.09 8.71 6.87
N GLN A 138 -6.35 8.48 7.27
CA GLN A 138 -6.87 8.92 8.58
C GLN A 138 -6.15 8.20 9.73
N ALA A 139 -5.94 6.88 9.62
CA ALA A 139 -5.21 6.11 10.63
C ALA A 139 -3.75 6.60 10.76
N ALA A 140 -3.08 6.83 9.63
CA ALA A 140 -1.73 7.39 9.63
C ALA A 140 -1.68 8.78 10.30
N ALA A 141 -2.66 9.65 10.00
CA ALA A 141 -2.76 10.97 10.62
C ALA A 141 -2.98 10.88 12.14
N ASN A 142 -3.85 9.98 12.61
CA ASN A 142 -4.10 9.75 14.02
C ASN A 142 -2.82 9.28 14.75
N VAL A 143 -2.10 8.29 14.17
CA VAL A 143 -0.83 7.80 14.71
C VAL A 143 0.21 8.93 14.79
N ILE A 144 0.37 9.70 13.71
CA ILE A 144 1.35 10.80 13.65
C ILE A 144 1.02 11.89 14.67
N ALA A 145 -0.26 12.22 14.87
CA ALA A 145 -0.69 13.23 15.82
C ALA A 145 -0.44 12.82 17.29
N ASP A 146 -0.51 11.53 17.59
CA ASP A 146 -0.29 11.02 18.96
C ASP A 146 1.18 11.04 19.39
N ILE A 147 2.13 10.88 18.48
CA ILE A 147 3.57 10.76 18.77
C ILE A 147 4.13 12.01 19.47
N PRO A 148 3.94 13.26 18.98
CA PRO A 148 4.44 14.46 19.63
C PRO A 148 3.80 14.73 21.00
N CYS A 149 2.62 14.19 21.25
CA CYS A 149 1.90 14.33 22.54
C CYS A 149 2.48 13.45 23.65
N GLY A 150 3.60 12.75 23.39
CA GLY A 150 4.23 11.83 24.35
C GLY A 150 3.46 10.52 24.54
N ASN A 151 2.60 10.18 23.60
CA ASN A 151 1.90 8.91 23.60
C ASN A 151 2.78 7.82 22.97
N HIS A 152 3.34 6.98 23.83
CA HIS A 152 4.25 5.91 23.43
C HIS A 152 3.55 4.63 22.97
N ARG A 153 2.22 4.61 22.86
CA ARG A 153 1.45 3.42 22.49
C ARG A 153 1.78 2.90 21.07
N HIS A 154 2.33 3.77 20.22
CA HIS A 154 2.71 3.44 18.84
C HIS A 154 4.18 3.10 18.68
N ASP A 155 5.00 3.22 19.73
CA ASP A 155 6.43 2.94 19.66
C ASP A 155 6.70 1.46 19.37
N ASN A 156 7.42 1.21 18.28
CA ASN A 156 7.82 -0.11 17.82
C ASN A 156 6.63 -1.07 17.56
N GLN A 157 5.51 -0.52 17.15
CA GLN A 157 4.30 -1.27 16.82
C GLN A 157 4.19 -1.55 15.33
N THR A 158 3.47 -2.61 15.02
CA THR A 158 3.05 -2.96 13.65
C THR A 158 1.55 -3.16 13.65
N TYR A 159 0.85 -2.41 12.81
CA TYR A 159 -0.60 -2.50 12.61
C TYR A 159 -0.89 -3.03 11.21
N THR A 160 -1.85 -3.96 11.10
CA THR A 160 -2.32 -4.48 9.81
C THR A 160 -3.63 -3.79 9.44
N LEU A 161 -3.57 -2.94 8.42
CA LEU A 161 -4.69 -2.11 8.00
C LEU A 161 -5.48 -2.80 6.91
N THR A 162 -6.64 -3.33 7.27
CA THR A 162 -7.57 -3.98 6.33
C THR A 162 -8.93 -3.32 6.39
N GLY A 163 -9.73 -3.49 5.34
CA GLY A 163 -11.15 -3.25 5.40
C GLY A 163 -11.85 -4.25 6.32
N SER A 164 -13.14 -4.07 6.51
CA SER A 164 -13.98 -4.92 7.37
C SER A 164 -14.39 -6.24 6.72
N GLN A 165 -14.09 -6.44 5.44
CA GLN A 165 -14.53 -7.57 4.64
C GLN A 165 -13.38 -8.16 3.84
N SER A 166 -13.41 -9.47 3.64
CA SER A 166 -12.52 -10.19 2.73
C SER A 166 -13.35 -10.65 1.54
N LEU A 167 -13.02 -10.20 0.33
CA LEU A 167 -13.81 -10.40 -0.88
C LEU A 167 -13.02 -11.17 -1.94
N SER A 168 -13.68 -12.08 -2.66
CA SER A 168 -13.16 -12.66 -3.90
C SER A 168 -13.35 -11.69 -5.07
N PHE A 169 -12.64 -11.90 -6.18
CA PHE A 169 -12.86 -11.10 -7.39
C PHE A 169 -14.25 -11.28 -8.00
N ALA A 170 -14.87 -12.44 -7.81
CA ALA A 170 -16.26 -12.65 -8.21
C ALA A 170 -17.22 -11.78 -7.40
N GLU A 171 -17.03 -11.67 -6.08
CA GLU A 171 -17.83 -10.79 -5.20
C GLU A 171 -17.56 -9.31 -5.51
N ILE A 172 -16.30 -8.92 -5.77
CA ILE A 172 -15.95 -7.56 -6.23
C ILE A 172 -16.69 -7.22 -7.53
N ALA A 173 -16.69 -8.13 -8.52
CA ALA A 173 -17.40 -7.94 -9.78
C ALA A 173 -18.93 -7.82 -9.57
N ALA A 174 -19.50 -8.57 -8.64
CA ALA A 174 -20.92 -8.48 -8.30
C ALA A 174 -21.28 -7.09 -7.72
N VAL A 175 -20.50 -6.58 -6.77
CA VAL A 175 -20.68 -5.24 -6.21
C VAL A 175 -20.54 -4.16 -7.29
N LEU A 176 -19.53 -4.26 -8.16
CA LEU A 176 -19.37 -3.33 -9.28
C LEU A 176 -20.57 -3.36 -10.23
N THR A 177 -21.12 -4.54 -10.53
CA THR A 177 -22.32 -4.68 -11.38
C THR A 177 -23.51 -4.01 -10.75
N GLU A 178 -23.75 -4.23 -9.47
CA GLU A 178 -24.89 -3.67 -8.73
C GLU A 178 -24.85 -2.14 -8.72
N ILE A 179 -23.68 -1.55 -8.41
CA ILE A 179 -23.57 -0.10 -8.21
C ILE A 179 -23.49 0.66 -9.55
N THR A 180 -22.75 0.13 -10.52
CA THR A 180 -22.56 0.82 -11.81
C THR A 180 -23.70 0.58 -12.79
N GLY A 181 -24.50 -0.47 -12.58
CA GLY A 181 -25.54 -0.91 -13.52
C GLY A 181 -24.96 -1.55 -14.81
N LYS A 182 -23.65 -1.76 -14.89
CA LYS A 182 -22.98 -2.40 -16.02
C LYS A 182 -22.52 -3.81 -15.62
N PRO A 183 -22.61 -4.80 -16.50
CA PRO A 183 -22.15 -6.16 -16.20
C PRO A 183 -20.65 -6.18 -15.91
N HIS A 184 -20.25 -6.75 -14.78
CA HIS A 184 -18.86 -7.08 -14.47
C HIS A 184 -18.77 -8.58 -14.16
N ARG A 185 -17.62 -9.17 -14.47
CA ARG A 185 -17.36 -10.57 -14.16
C ARG A 185 -15.89 -10.81 -13.89
N TYR A 186 -15.61 -11.79 -13.07
CA TYR A 186 -14.25 -12.31 -12.91
C TYR A 186 -13.97 -13.39 -13.95
N HIS A 187 -12.77 -13.36 -14.52
CA HIS A 187 -12.22 -14.37 -15.40
C HIS A 187 -10.92 -14.90 -14.79
N ASN A 188 -10.96 -16.15 -14.33
CA ASN A 188 -9.79 -16.80 -13.79
C ASN A 188 -8.85 -17.20 -14.94
N GLU A 189 -7.68 -16.59 -14.99
CA GLU A 189 -6.62 -16.92 -15.95
C GLU A 189 -5.70 -18.01 -15.36
N THR A 190 -5.10 -18.82 -16.21
CA THR A 190 -3.90 -19.54 -15.85
C THR A 190 -2.71 -18.57 -15.71
N LEU A 191 -1.62 -19.00 -15.07
CA LEU A 191 -0.40 -18.18 -14.99
C LEU A 191 0.12 -17.80 -16.40
N GLU A 192 0.13 -18.74 -17.33
CA GLU A 192 0.59 -18.51 -18.71
C GLU A 192 -0.27 -17.45 -19.42
N GLU A 193 -1.60 -17.56 -19.32
CA GLU A 193 -2.53 -16.57 -19.86
C GLU A 193 -2.33 -15.20 -19.22
N ALA A 194 -2.12 -15.15 -17.90
CA ALA A 194 -1.89 -13.91 -17.19
C ALA A 194 -0.61 -13.19 -17.64
N PHE A 195 0.48 -13.90 -17.82
CA PHE A 195 1.71 -13.31 -18.37
C PHE A 195 1.51 -12.85 -19.81
N ALA A 196 0.89 -13.68 -20.66
CA ALA A 196 0.65 -13.36 -22.08
C ALA A 196 -0.26 -12.13 -22.25
N SER A 197 -1.35 -12.04 -21.50
CA SER A 197 -2.30 -10.93 -21.58
C SER A 197 -1.67 -9.58 -21.15
N ARG A 198 -0.86 -9.57 -20.07
CA ARG A 198 -0.16 -8.35 -19.63
C ARG A 198 0.93 -7.94 -20.62
N LYS A 199 1.70 -8.89 -21.17
CA LYS A 199 2.69 -8.61 -22.21
C LYS A 199 2.05 -8.03 -23.47
N ALA A 200 0.90 -8.55 -23.89
CA ALA A 200 0.17 -8.02 -25.03
C ALA A 200 -0.38 -6.61 -24.79
N ALA A 201 -0.90 -6.35 -23.58
CA ALA A 201 -1.43 -5.04 -23.20
C ALA A 201 -0.34 -3.98 -22.94
N TYR A 202 0.83 -4.41 -22.48
CA TYR A 202 1.94 -3.54 -22.04
C TYR A 202 3.28 -4.05 -22.60
N PRO A 203 3.51 -3.98 -23.93
CA PRO A 203 4.66 -4.62 -24.58
C PRO A 203 6.01 -4.07 -24.13
N ASP A 204 6.07 -2.81 -23.73
CA ASP A 204 7.29 -2.14 -23.29
C ASP A 204 7.59 -2.32 -21.78
N THR A 205 6.71 -3.02 -21.05
CA THR A 205 6.88 -3.24 -19.60
C THR A 205 7.90 -4.35 -19.34
N PRO A 206 8.88 -4.11 -18.45
CA PRO A 206 9.88 -5.10 -18.08
C PRO A 206 9.27 -6.35 -17.44
N ASP A 207 9.91 -7.51 -17.59
CA ASP A 207 9.42 -8.80 -17.10
C ASP A 207 9.23 -8.80 -15.57
N TRP A 208 10.12 -8.21 -14.82
CA TRP A 208 10.01 -8.13 -13.36
C TRP A 208 8.73 -7.39 -12.90
N GLN A 209 8.27 -6.40 -13.66
CA GLN A 209 7.06 -5.64 -13.35
C GLN A 209 5.80 -6.42 -13.72
N ILE A 210 5.83 -7.13 -14.86
CA ILE A 210 4.76 -8.09 -15.21
C ILE A 210 4.66 -9.18 -14.14
N GLU A 211 5.79 -9.72 -13.69
CA GLU A 211 5.83 -10.70 -12.59
C GLU A 211 5.21 -10.12 -11.31
N ALA A 212 5.57 -8.89 -10.95
CA ALA A 212 5.01 -8.22 -9.80
C ALA A 212 3.47 -8.11 -9.89
N TRP A 213 2.94 -7.70 -11.03
CA TRP A 213 1.51 -7.58 -11.24
C TRP A 213 0.78 -8.94 -11.21
N VAL A 214 1.35 -9.97 -11.80
CA VAL A 214 0.78 -11.33 -11.75
C VAL A 214 0.86 -11.89 -10.33
N SER A 215 1.95 -11.61 -9.59
CA SER A 215 2.14 -12.07 -8.22
C SER A 215 1.10 -11.51 -7.23
N THR A 216 0.45 -10.40 -7.55
CA THR A 216 -0.72 -9.89 -6.81
C THR A 216 -1.83 -10.94 -6.72
N TYR A 217 -2.20 -11.49 -7.87
CA TYR A 217 -3.29 -12.46 -7.96
C TYR A 217 -2.91 -13.80 -7.33
N THR A 218 -1.67 -14.26 -7.53
CA THR A 218 -1.22 -15.52 -6.93
C THR A 218 -1.08 -15.45 -5.41
N ALA A 219 -0.75 -14.28 -4.85
CA ALA A 219 -0.78 -14.06 -3.40
C ALA A 219 -2.22 -14.12 -2.85
N ILE A 220 -3.17 -13.56 -3.59
CA ILE A 220 -4.60 -13.65 -3.27
C ILE A 220 -5.09 -15.10 -3.35
N ALA A 221 -4.73 -15.85 -4.43
CA ALA A 221 -5.06 -17.27 -4.58
C ALA A 221 -4.57 -18.11 -3.40
N LYS A 222 -3.37 -17.81 -2.86
CA LYS A 222 -2.81 -18.48 -1.69
C LYS A 222 -3.43 -18.06 -0.36
N GLY A 223 -4.35 -17.08 -0.35
CA GLY A 223 -4.99 -16.58 0.86
C GLY A 223 -4.10 -15.67 1.72
N GLU A 224 -2.93 -15.26 1.23
CA GLU A 224 -1.99 -14.42 1.98
C GLU A 224 -2.59 -13.07 2.39
N LEU A 225 -3.59 -12.58 1.65
CA LEU A 225 -4.19 -11.25 1.81
C LEU A 225 -5.65 -11.27 2.30
N ALA A 226 -6.13 -12.47 2.73
CA ALA A 226 -7.53 -12.67 3.09
C ALA A 226 -7.87 -12.28 4.53
N ALA A 227 -6.89 -12.26 5.43
CA ALA A 227 -7.13 -12.01 6.85
C ALA A 227 -7.62 -10.58 7.10
N VAL A 228 -8.67 -10.45 7.91
CA VAL A 228 -9.20 -9.17 8.40
C VAL A 228 -8.62 -8.91 9.79
N SER A 229 -8.16 -7.67 10.05
CA SER A 229 -7.64 -7.19 11.32
C SER A 229 -8.53 -6.11 11.92
N ASP A 230 -8.57 -6.04 13.24
CA ASP A 230 -9.26 -4.99 13.99
C ASP A 230 -8.40 -3.72 14.18
N ASP A 231 -7.12 -3.75 13.81
CA ASP A 231 -6.18 -2.65 14.07
C ASP A 231 -6.67 -1.33 13.47
N LEU A 232 -7.18 -1.37 12.22
CA LEU A 232 -7.67 -0.17 11.57
C LEU A 232 -8.87 0.44 12.31
N SER A 233 -9.82 -0.38 12.76
CA SER A 233 -10.98 0.10 13.52
C SER A 233 -10.57 0.74 14.85
N GLN A 234 -9.55 0.19 15.52
CA GLN A 234 -9.00 0.74 16.76
C GLN A 234 -8.30 2.09 16.52
N LEU A 235 -7.51 2.21 15.44
CA LEU A 235 -6.82 3.46 15.09
C LEU A 235 -7.78 4.57 14.65
N LEU A 236 -8.90 4.20 13.99
CA LEU A 236 -9.93 5.13 13.54
C LEU A 236 -10.93 5.52 14.65
N GLY A 237 -11.12 4.68 15.66
CA GLY A 237 -12.21 4.81 16.62
C GLY A 237 -13.61 4.58 16.04
N ARG A 238 -13.69 3.96 14.86
CA ARG A 238 -14.91 3.58 14.14
C ARG A 238 -14.65 2.41 13.20
N ALA A 239 -15.72 1.80 12.69
CA ALA A 239 -15.60 0.79 11.64
C ALA A 239 -14.94 1.39 10.37
N PRO A 240 -14.05 0.64 9.69
CA PRO A 240 -13.55 0.99 8.37
C PRO A 240 -14.68 1.05 7.33
N LEU A 241 -14.47 1.85 6.28
CA LEU A 241 -15.36 1.83 5.11
C LEU A 241 -15.39 0.43 4.50
N ASN A 242 -16.55 -0.05 4.13
CA ASN A 242 -16.68 -1.28 3.37
C ASN A 242 -16.43 -1.00 1.88
N PHE A 243 -16.23 -2.06 1.09
CA PHE A 243 -15.93 -1.94 -0.33
C PHE A 243 -17.06 -1.25 -1.11
N GLU A 244 -18.30 -1.57 -0.78
CA GLU A 244 -19.49 -1.01 -1.41
C GLU A 244 -19.58 0.51 -1.23
N ASP A 245 -19.28 1.03 -0.03
CA ASP A 245 -19.27 2.47 0.25
C ASP A 245 -18.20 3.20 -0.57
N VAL A 246 -17.02 2.58 -0.72
CA VAL A 246 -15.93 3.13 -1.55
C VAL A 246 -16.34 3.18 -3.03
N VAL A 247 -16.92 2.10 -3.56
CA VAL A 247 -17.41 2.06 -4.95
C VAL A 247 -18.51 3.10 -5.17
N LYS A 248 -19.48 3.22 -4.26
CA LYS A 248 -20.54 4.24 -4.34
C LYS A 248 -19.95 5.64 -4.38
N ALA A 249 -18.99 5.94 -3.51
CA ALA A 249 -18.35 7.26 -3.48
C ALA A 249 -17.56 7.57 -4.77
N GLN A 250 -16.95 6.56 -5.39
CA GLN A 250 -16.16 6.72 -6.61
C GLN A 250 -17.04 6.91 -7.85
N TYR A 251 -18.21 6.28 -7.89
CA TYR A 251 -19.15 6.34 -9.01
C TYR A 251 -20.34 7.29 -8.77
N ALA A 252 -20.47 7.86 -7.57
CA ALA A 252 -21.42 8.95 -7.32
C ALA A 252 -21.01 10.18 -8.13
N LYS A 253 -21.78 10.47 -9.18
CA LYS A 253 -21.67 11.68 -9.99
C LYS A 253 -22.72 12.68 -9.58
#